data_5da91a009c49e7c9fb3c827051049bd8
#
_entry.id   5da91a009c49e7c9fb3c827051049bd8
#
_cell.length_a   1.000
_cell.length_b   1.000
_cell.length_c   1.000
_cell.angle_alpha   90.00
_cell.angle_beta   90.00
_cell.angle_gamma   90.00
#
_symmetry.space_group_name_H-M   'P 1'
#
loop_
_entity.id
_entity.type
_entity.pdbx_description
1 polymer ?
#
loop_
_entity_poly.entity_id
_entity_poly.type
_entity_poly.pdbx_seq_one_letter_code
_entity_poly.pdbx_strand_id
1 'polypeptide(L)'
;MSETVQQYTQRILAHAHGQDPIKVQTATPKKLARLIEGISTAKLRKRPAPEKWSVAEILAHLADVEIVYGWRMRSILGAPGTPVQAYDQNAWVIAGHYEKRDPRKSIELQRTVREANLALLKSLSPEQWKHFGHHAERGQESIEHIVRMVAGHDLNHIRQIEAILKTAK
;
A
#
# COMPACT_ATOMS: atom_id res chain seq x y z
N MET A 1 9.66 8.03 -21.34
CA MET A 1 8.32 8.57 -21.05
C MET A 1 7.91 8.10 -19.66
N SER A 2 7.37 8.96 -18.83
CA SER A 2 6.84 8.60 -17.50
C SER A 2 5.54 7.81 -17.67
N GLU A 3 5.29 6.85 -16.75
CA GLU A 3 4.06 6.05 -16.72
C GLU A 3 2.85 6.98 -16.47
N THR A 4 1.78 6.85 -17.24
CA THR A 4 0.54 7.60 -17.02
C THR A 4 -0.22 7.02 -15.82
N VAL A 5 -1.12 7.80 -15.22
CA VAL A 5 -2.00 7.37 -14.11
C VAL A 5 -2.81 6.13 -14.50
N GLN A 6 -3.31 6.09 -15.74
CA GLN A 6 -4.06 4.94 -16.24
C GLN A 6 -3.19 3.68 -16.37
N GLN A 7 -1.99 3.80 -16.93
CA GLN A 7 -1.04 2.69 -17.03
C GLN A 7 -0.64 2.17 -15.66
N TYR A 8 -0.36 3.06 -14.71
CA TYR A 8 -0.10 2.70 -13.32
C TYR A 8 -1.26 1.89 -12.72
N THR A 9 -2.48 2.41 -12.82
CA THR A 9 -3.68 1.75 -12.27
C THR A 9 -3.86 0.34 -12.86
N GLN A 10 -3.76 0.20 -14.18
CA GLN A 10 -3.87 -1.09 -14.86
C GLN A 10 -2.79 -2.08 -14.41
N ARG A 11 -1.54 -1.63 -14.31
CA ARG A 11 -0.42 -2.46 -13.84
C ARG A 11 -0.61 -2.93 -12.40
N ILE A 12 -1.05 -2.05 -11.52
CA ILE A 12 -1.30 -2.40 -10.12
C ILE A 12 -2.42 -3.42 -10.00
N LEU A 13 -3.55 -3.22 -10.68
CA LEU A 13 -4.67 -4.17 -10.69
C LEU A 13 -4.27 -5.54 -11.26
N ALA A 14 -3.42 -5.56 -12.29
CA ALA A 14 -2.94 -6.79 -12.91
C ALA A 14 -2.15 -7.68 -11.92
N HIS A 15 -1.46 -7.11 -10.92
CA HIS A 15 -0.76 -7.88 -9.90
C HIS A 15 -1.68 -8.75 -9.04
N ALA A 16 -2.91 -8.33 -8.81
CA ALA A 16 -3.91 -9.05 -8.02
C ALA A 16 -4.96 -9.78 -8.87
N HIS A 17 -4.79 -9.82 -10.20
CA HIS A 17 -5.75 -10.49 -11.08
C HIS A 17 -5.95 -11.96 -10.68
N GLY A 18 -7.20 -12.41 -10.58
CA GLY A 18 -7.57 -13.77 -10.19
C GLY A 18 -7.36 -14.10 -8.70
N GLN A 19 -6.95 -13.15 -7.88
CA GLN A 19 -6.76 -13.34 -6.44
C GLN A 19 -7.86 -12.64 -5.64
N ASP A 20 -8.22 -13.24 -4.49
CA ASP A 20 -9.10 -12.60 -3.52
C ASP A 20 -8.34 -11.45 -2.82
N PRO A 21 -8.76 -10.19 -3.01
CA PRO A 21 -8.03 -9.05 -2.48
C PRO A 21 -8.01 -9.00 -0.95
N ILE A 22 -9.03 -9.54 -0.27
CA ILE A 22 -9.06 -9.62 1.19
C ILE A 22 -8.05 -10.64 1.70
N LYS A 23 -7.92 -11.80 1.03
CA LYS A 23 -6.91 -12.80 1.38
C LYS A 23 -5.49 -12.27 1.17
N VAL A 24 -5.24 -11.58 0.07
CA VAL A 24 -3.94 -10.93 -0.18
C VAL A 24 -3.60 -9.96 0.94
N GLN A 25 -4.50 -9.03 1.23
CA GLN A 25 -4.29 -8.02 2.27
C GLN A 25 -4.09 -8.64 3.66
N THR A 26 -4.83 -9.69 3.99
CA THR A 26 -4.69 -10.41 5.26
C THR A 26 -3.31 -11.07 5.40
N ALA A 27 -2.76 -11.60 4.30
CA ALA A 27 -1.47 -12.30 4.32
C ALA A 27 -0.26 -11.36 4.28
N THR A 28 -0.42 -10.14 3.75
CA THR A 28 0.67 -9.19 3.49
C THR A 28 1.55 -8.90 4.71
N PRO A 29 1.05 -8.53 5.91
CA PRO A 29 1.91 -8.18 7.04
C PRO A 29 2.84 -9.32 7.45
N LYS A 30 2.31 -10.55 7.50
CA LYS A 30 3.09 -11.75 7.84
C LYS A 30 4.13 -12.06 6.77
N LYS A 31 3.81 -11.87 5.49
CA LYS A 31 4.75 -12.05 4.38
C LYS A 31 5.88 -11.03 4.45
N LEU A 32 5.58 -9.76 4.70
CA LEU A 32 6.59 -8.70 4.86
C LEU A 32 7.53 -9.00 6.04
N ALA A 33 7.01 -9.41 7.18
CA ALA A 33 7.80 -9.76 8.36
C ALA A 33 8.78 -10.92 8.06
N ARG A 34 8.33 -11.96 7.38
CA ARG A 34 9.18 -13.10 6.96
C ARG A 34 10.28 -12.68 5.99
N LEU A 35 10.00 -11.78 5.05
CA LEU A 35 10.98 -11.33 4.06
C LEU A 35 12.18 -10.63 4.70
N ILE A 36 12.00 -9.96 5.83
CA ILE A 36 13.06 -9.22 6.52
C ILE A 36 13.61 -9.94 7.76
N GLU A 37 13.13 -11.15 8.03
CA GLU A 37 13.58 -11.94 9.19
C GLU A 37 15.10 -12.19 9.11
N GLY A 38 15.79 -11.97 10.22
CA GLY A 38 17.25 -12.13 10.30
C GLY A 38 18.08 -11.07 9.57
N ILE A 39 17.47 -10.13 8.83
CA ILE A 39 18.20 -9.09 8.10
C ILE A 39 18.42 -7.87 9.00
N SER A 40 19.66 -7.36 9.04
CA SER A 40 19.99 -6.18 9.84
C SER A 40 19.30 -4.91 9.31
N THR A 41 18.95 -3.99 10.20
CA THR A 41 18.37 -2.69 9.83
C THR A 41 19.27 -1.89 8.88
N ALA A 42 20.58 -1.96 9.06
CA ALA A 42 21.56 -1.31 8.17
C ALA A 42 21.42 -1.84 6.73
N LYS A 43 21.30 -3.17 6.56
CA LYS A 43 21.08 -3.78 5.24
C LYS A 43 19.73 -3.40 4.64
N LEU A 44 18.66 -3.35 5.44
CA LEU A 44 17.33 -2.94 4.99
C LEU A 44 17.27 -1.47 4.56
N ARG A 45 18.12 -0.60 5.10
CA ARG A 45 18.23 0.82 4.76
C ARG A 45 19.12 1.09 3.54
N LYS A 46 19.86 0.11 3.06
CA LYS A 46 20.72 0.28 1.88
C LYS A 46 19.84 0.36 0.63
N ARG A 47 19.92 1.49 -0.09
CA ARG A 47 19.26 1.64 -1.38
C ARG A 47 19.93 0.82 -2.46
N PRO A 48 19.20 0.13 -3.33
CA PRO A 48 19.79 -0.64 -4.44
C PRO A 48 20.43 0.26 -5.51
N ALA A 49 19.96 1.50 -5.65
CA ALA A 49 20.54 2.56 -6.48
C ALA A 49 20.10 3.93 -5.91
N PRO A 50 20.81 5.04 -6.24
CA PRO A 50 20.54 6.38 -5.69
C PRO A 50 19.07 6.81 -5.75
N GLU A 51 18.42 6.58 -6.90
CA GLU A 51 17.02 6.99 -7.16
C GLU A 51 15.98 5.90 -6.81
N LYS A 52 16.41 4.82 -6.14
CA LYS A 52 15.51 3.72 -5.77
C LYS A 52 15.34 3.65 -4.26
N TRP A 53 14.14 3.39 -3.81
CA TRP A 53 13.86 3.19 -2.40
C TRP A 53 14.53 1.92 -1.86
N SER A 54 15.01 2.03 -0.63
CA SER A 54 15.44 0.89 0.17
C SER A 54 14.24 0.07 0.65
N VAL A 55 14.50 -1.14 1.15
CA VAL A 55 13.45 -1.96 1.79
C VAL A 55 12.80 -1.23 2.96
N ALA A 56 13.59 -0.53 3.78
CA ALA A 56 13.05 0.25 4.92
C ALA A 56 12.10 1.36 4.47
N GLU A 57 12.43 2.09 3.40
CA GLU A 57 11.58 3.13 2.82
C GLU A 57 10.29 2.56 2.22
N ILE A 58 10.36 1.43 1.55
CA ILE A 58 9.17 0.73 1.02
C ILE A 58 8.23 0.31 2.17
N LEU A 59 8.78 -0.23 3.27
CA LEU A 59 7.97 -0.65 4.42
C LEU A 59 7.32 0.55 5.12
N ALA A 60 8.02 1.68 5.22
CA ALA A 60 7.46 2.93 5.75
C ALA A 60 6.33 3.46 4.86
N HIS A 61 6.54 3.41 3.54
CA HIS A 61 5.51 3.76 2.55
C HIS A 61 4.25 2.88 2.69
N LEU A 62 4.41 1.56 2.80
CA LEU A 62 3.28 0.66 2.97
C LEU A 62 2.46 0.94 4.25
N ALA A 63 3.13 1.37 5.33
CA ALA A 63 2.45 1.76 6.56
C ALA A 63 1.61 3.04 6.39
N ASP A 64 2.18 4.07 5.77
CA ASP A 64 1.48 5.34 5.55
C ASP A 64 0.35 5.21 4.51
N VAL A 65 0.56 4.42 3.47
CA VAL A 65 -0.48 4.07 2.49
C VAL A 65 -1.67 3.40 3.15
N GLU A 66 -1.44 2.52 4.12
CA GLU A 66 -2.53 1.85 4.84
C GLU A 66 -3.40 2.84 5.64
N ILE A 67 -2.79 3.86 6.22
CA ILE A 67 -3.51 4.95 6.89
C ILE A 67 -4.36 5.73 5.88
N VAL A 68 -3.77 6.09 4.74
CA VAL A 68 -4.47 6.83 3.66
C VAL A 68 -5.67 6.05 3.15
N TYR A 69 -5.51 4.77 2.85
CA TYR A 69 -6.62 3.93 2.38
C TYR A 69 -7.70 3.77 3.44
N GLY A 70 -7.31 3.60 4.70
CA GLY A 70 -8.25 3.54 5.83
C GLY A 70 -9.07 4.82 5.97
N TRP A 71 -8.44 5.98 5.81
CA TRP A 71 -9.11 7.28 5.79
C TRP A 71 -10.06 7.41 4.60
N ARG A 72 -9.59 7.11 3.38
CA ARG A 72 -10.39 7.21 2.16
C ARG A 72 -11.66 6.37 2.23
N MET A 73 -11.54 5.11 2.64
CA MET A 73 -12.70 4.22 2.79
C MET A 73 -13.72 4.77 3.79
N ARG A 74 -13.27 5.27 4.95
CA ARG A 74 -14.16 5.87 5.96
C ARG A 74 -14.82 7.14 5.45
N SER A 75 -14.10 7.99 4.74
CA SER A 75 -14.65 9.20 4.12
C SER A 75 -15.75 8.88 3.09
N ILE A 76 -15.49 7.90 2.23
CA ILE A 76 -16.45 7.44 1.21
C ILE A 76 -17.68 6.80 1.88
N LEU A 77 -17.50 5.99 2.91
CA LEU A 77 -18.61 5.34 3.61
C LEU A 77 -19.49 6.36 4.35
N GLY A 78 -18.88 7.39 4.94
CA GLY A 78 -19.61 8.45 5.65
C GLY A 78 -20.26 9.47 4.72
N ALA A 79 -19.71 9.69 3.52
CA ALA A 79 -20.20 10.64 2.54
C ALA A 79 -19.91 10.14 1.11
N PRO A 80 -20.77 9.25 0.55
CA PRO A 80 -20.59 8.78 -0.82
C PRO A 80 -20.54 9.94 -1.83
N GLY A 81 -19.61 9.83 -2.80
CA GLY A 81 -19.35 10.91 -3.76
C GLY A 81 -18.33 11.96 -3.26
N THR A 82 -17.78 11.82 -2.06
CA THR A 82 -16.81 12.77 -1.51
C THR A 82 -15.56 12.89 -2.39
N PRO A 83 -14.91 14.07 -2.45
CA PRO A 83 -13.58 14.18 -3.05
C PRO A 83 -12.53 13.34 -2.29
N VAL A 84 -11.66 12.69 -3.04
CA VAL A 84 -10.54 11.90 -2.51
C VAL A 84 -9.23 12.56 -2.94
N GLN A 85 -8.48 13.03 -1.97
CA GLN A 85 -7.23 13.77 -2.23
C GLN A 85 -6.13 12.84 -2.76
N ALA A 86 -5.45 13.29 -3.83
CA ALA A 86 -4.17 12.74 -4.25
C ALA A 86 -3.03 13.21 -3.33
N TYR A 87 -1.95 12.47 -3.28
CA TYR A 87 -0.73 12.89 -2.57
C TYR A 87 0.51 12.47 -3.36
N ASP A 88 1.58 13.26 -3.23
CA ASP A 88 2.88 12.92 -3.79
C ASP A 88 3.64 12.01 -2.83
N GLN A 89 3.75 10.74 -3.20
CA GLN A 89 4.46 9.75 -2.39
C GLN A 89 5.96 10.05 -2.23
N ASN A 90 6.61 10.69 -3.22
CA ASN A 90 8.02 11.03 -3.14
C ASN A 90 8.25 12.20 -2.17
N ALA A 91 7.36 13.20 -2.18
CA ALA A 91 7.37 14.26 -1.17
C ALA A 91 7.18 13.69 0.25
N TRP A 92 6.33 12.68 0.42
CA TRP A 92 6.12 12.03 1.71
C TRP A 92 7.35 11.24 2.19
N VAL A 93 8.06 10.57 1.30
CA VAL A 93 9.32 9.87 1.64
C VAL A 93 10.32 10.84 2.24
N ILE A 94 10.44 12.05 1.67
CA ILE A 94 11.36 13.09 2.13
C ILE A 94 10.86 13.70 3.44
N ALA A 95 9.65 14.25 3.45
CA ALA A 95 9.08 14.94 4.61
C ALA A 95 8.87 14.02 5.83
N GLY A 96 8.54 12.76 5.59
CA GLY A 96 8.35 11.73 6.61
C GLY A 96 9.63 11.03 7.07
N HIS A 97 10.81 11.43 6.54
CA HIS A 97 12.10 10.84 6.89
C HIS A 97 12.10 9.30 6.87
N TYR A 98 11.59 8.71 5.78
CA TYR A 98 11.41 7.25 5.69
C TYR A 98 12.73 6.49 5.87
N GLU A 99 13.86 7.06 5.48
CA GLU A 99 15.21 6.50 5.66
C GLU A 99 15.58 6.29 7.15
N LYS A 100 14.94 7.03 8.07
CA LYS A 100 15.19 6.93 9.53
C LYS A 100 14.21 6.00 10.23
N ARG A 101 13.07 5.69 9.62
CA ARG A 101 12.05 4.85 10.25
C ARG A 101 12.57 3.44 10.51
N ASP A 102 12.10 2.83 11.60
CA ASP A 102 12.39 1.43 11.90
C ASP A 102 11.51 0.53 11.01
N PRO A 103 12.11 -0.35 10.17
CA PRO A 103 11.36 -1.18 9.25
C PRO A 103 10.40 -2.18 9.95
N ARG A 104 10.76 -2.65 11.16
CA ARG A 104 9.91 -3.58 11.93
C ARG A 104 8.72 -2.86 12.53
N LYS A 105 8.93 -1.65 13.07
CA LYS A 105 7.83 -0.80 13.55
C LYS A 105 6.91 -0.36 12.41
N SER A 106 7.43 -0.14 11.20
CA SER A 106 6.61 0.14 10.02
C SER A 106 5.70 -1.04 9.67
N ILE A 107 6.20 -2.28 9.72
CA ILE A 107 5.36 -3.48 9.51
C ILE A 107 4.32 -3.62 10.62
N GLU A 108 4.68 -3.35 11.87
CA GLU A 108 3.73 -3.43 13.00
C GLU A 108 2.60 -2.40 12.84
N LEU A 109 2.93 -1.16 12.48
CA LEU A 109 1.94 -0.12 12.20
C LEU A 109 1.02 -0.55 11.05
N GLN A 110 1.60 -0.97 9.92
CA GLN A 110 0.85 -1.47 8.77
C GLN A 110 -0.10 -2.62 9.16
N ARG A 111 0.37 -3.59 9.94
CA ARG A 111 -0.42 -4.72 10.43
C ARG A 111 -1.61 -4.24 11.28
N THR A 112 -1.36 -3.36 12.25
CA THR A 112 -2.40 -2.89 13.19
C THR A 112 -3.50 -2.11 12.46
N VAL A 113 -3.11 -1.19 11.56
CA VAL A 113 -4.08 -0.41 10.77
C VAL A 113 -4.82 -1.31 9.77
N ARG A 114 -4.12 -2.29 9.15
CA ARG A 114 -4.71 -3.27 8.25
C ARG A 114 -5.78 -4.11 8.94
N GLU A 115 -5.54 -4.59 10.15
CA GLU A 115 -6.51 -5.35 10.94
C GLU A 115 -7.79 -4.54 11.18
N ALA A 116 -7.65 -3.25 11.55
CA ALA A 116 -8.79 -2.35 11.73
C ALA A 116 -9.54 -2.08 10.40
N ASN A 117 -8.83 -1.93 9.29
CA ASN A 117 -9.42 -1.74 7.97
C ASN A 117 -10.15 -3.00 7.49
N LEU A 118 -9.56 -4.18 7.66
CA LEU A 118 -10.20 -5.45 7.31
C LEU A 118 -11.44 -5.74 8.17
N ALA A 119 -11.43 -5.37 9.45
CA ALA A 119 -12.61 -5.48 10.31
C ALA A 119 -13.76 -4.61 9.79
N LEU A 120 -13.46 -3.36 9.38
CA LEU A 120 -14.44 -2.49 8.74
C LEU A 120 -15.00 -3.11 7.46
N LEU A 121 -14.14 -3.58 6.55
CA LEU A 121 -14.56 -4.16 5.28
C LEU A 121 -15.48 -5.38 5.44
N LYS A 122 -15.23 -6.20 6.47
CA LYS A 122 -16.08 -7.37 6.79
C LYS A 122 -17.48 -7.00 7.26
N SER A 123 -17.69 -5.79 7.77
CA SER A 123 -19.01 -5.32 8.26
C SER A 123 -19.85 -4.65 7.18
N LEU A 124 -19.32 -4.44 5.98
CA LEU A 124 -20.01 -3.68 4.92
C LEU A 124 -21.12 -4.51 4.26
N SER A 125 -22.25 -3.84 4.00
CA SER A 125 -23.30 -4.38 3.13
C SER A 125 -22.86 -4.39 1.66
N PRO A 126 -23.51 -5.20 0.78
CA PRO A 126 -23.22 -5.21 -0.66
C PRO A 126 -23.34 -3.82 -1.32
N GLU A 127 -24.25 -2.98 -0.83
CA GLU A 127 -24.42 -1.60 -1.33
C GLU A 127 -23.26 -0.73 -0.95
N GLN A 128 -22.77 -0.84 0.30
CA GLN A 128 -21.64 -0.06 0.78
C GLN A 128 -20.34 -0.36 0.01
N TRP A 129 -20.14 -1.58 -0.48
CA TRP A 129 -19.03 -1.91 -1.36
C TRP A 129 -19.01 -1.11 -2.66
N LYS A 130 -20.18 -0.66 -3.14
CA LYS A 130 -20.35 0.17 -4.34
C LYS A 130 -20.23 1.66 -4.07
N HIS A 131 -20.24 2.11 -2.80
CA HIS A 131 -20.00 3.50 -2.48
C HIS A 131 -18.67 3.95 -3.09
N PHE A 132 -18.62 5.17 -3.60
CA PHE A 132 -17.47 5.70 -4.32
C PHE A 132 -17.11 7.12 -3.86
N GLY A 133 -15.86 7.51 -4.13
CA GLY A 133 -15.38 8.88 -4.06
C GLY A 133 -14.77 9.31 -5.38
N HIS A 134 -14.51 10.61 -5.53
CA HIS A 134 -13.87 11.18 -6.71
C HIS A 134 -12.41 11.50 -6.44
N HIS A 135 -11.50 10.63 -6.89
CA HIS A 135 -10.07 10.87 -6.79
C HIS A 135 -9.63 11.91 -7.83
N ALA A 136 -8.84 12.89 -7.39
CA ALA A 136 -8.45 14.03 -8.23
C ALA A 136 -7.78 13.64 -9.57
N GLU A 137 -7.03 12.54 -9.60
CA GLU A 137 -6.29 12.08 -10.79
C GLU A 137 -6.91 10.85 -11.46
N ARG A 138 -7.60 9.98 -10.70
CA ARG A 138 -8.10 8.68 -11.18
C ARG A 138 -9.60 8.65 -11.42
N GLY A 139 -10.29 9.73 -11.06
CA GLY A 139 -11.74 9.82 -11.20
C GLY A 139 -12.50 9.01 -10.13
N GLN A 140 -13.60 8.41 -10.51
CA GLN A 140 -14.46 7.68 -9.58
C GLN A 140 -13.80 6.37 -9.14
N GLU A 141 -13.68 6.17 -7.81
CA GLU A 141 -13.17 4.95 -7.20
C GLU A 141 -14.16 4.41 -6.17
N SER A 142 -14.71 3.22 -6.40
CA SER A 142 -15.54 2.53 -5.42
C SER A 142 -14.69 1.90 -4.30
N ILE A 143 -15.32 1.56 -3.17
CA ILE A 143 -14.66 0.78 -2.10
C ILE A 143 -14.08 -0.52 -2.67
N GLU A 144 -14.85 -1.25 -3.50
CA GLU A 144 -14.38 -2.48 -4.15
C GLU A 144 -13.13 -2.23 -4.99
N HIS A 145 -13.12 -1.15 -5.78
CA HIS A 145 -11.96 -0.78 -6.61
C HIS A 145 -10.73 -0.47 -5.74
N ILE A 146 -10.90 0.34 -4.68
CA ILE A 146 -9.82 0.68 -3.74
C ILE A 146 -9.24 -0.58 -3.10
N VAL A 147 -10.07 -1.51 -2.66
CA VAL A 147 -9.62 -2.76 -2.04
C VAL A 147 -8.80 -3.61 -3.01
N ARG A 148 -9.19 -3.68 -4.29
CA ARG A 148 -8.39 -4.36 -5.34
C ARG A 148 -7.07 -3.64 -5.61
N MET A 149 -7.08 -2.31 -5.64
CA MET A 149 -5.86 -1.50 -5.80
C MET A 149 -4.88 -1.73 -4.65
N VAL A 150 -5.35 -1.77 -3.40
CA VAL A 150 -4.50 -2.06 -2.23
C VAL A 150 -3.85 -3.43 -2.34
N ALA A 151 -4.60 -4.46 -2.71
CA ALA A 151 -4.05 -5.81 -2.88
C ALA A 151 -2.97 -5.86 -3.98
N GLY A 152 -3.22 -5.23 -5.11
CA GLY A 152 -2.23 -5.15 -6.20
C GLY A 152 -0.98 -4.36 -5.81
N HIS A 153 -1.16 -3.28 -5.07
CA HIS A 153 -0.09 -2.44 -4.54
C HIS A 153 0.80 -3.21 -3.54
N ASP A 154 0.20 -3.97 -2.63
CA ASP A 154 0.91 -4.86 -1.72
C ASP A 154 1.79 -5.86 -2.49
N LEU A 155 1.22 -6.55 -3.48
CA LEU A 155 1.94 -7.54 -4.28
C LEU A 155 3.05 -6.91 -5.12
N ASN A 156 2.85 -5.71 -5.65
CA ASN A 156 3.88 -4.95 -6.35
C ASN A 156 5.09 -4.70 -5.45
N HIS A 157 4.87 -4.18 -4.25
CA HIS A 157 5.94 -3.87 -3.31
C HIS A 157 6.59 -5.11 -2.70
N ILE A 158 5.85 -6.19 -2.46
CA ILE A 158 6.43 -7.48 -2.07
C ILE A 158 7.44 -7.96 -3.10
N ARG A 159 7.07 -7.95 -4.40
CA ARG A 159 7.99 -8.32 -5.50
C ARG A 159 9.21 -7.40 -5.56
N GLN A 160 9.02 -6.11 -5.35
CA GLN A 160 10.12 -5.14 -5.30
C GLN A 160 11.11 -5.45 -4.17
N ILE A 161 10.60 -5.72 -2.95
CA ILE A 161 11.41 -6.12 -1.80
C ILE A 161 12.17 -7.43 -2.09
N GLU A 162 11.48 -8.45 -2.62
CA GLU A 162 12.08 -9.73 -2.99
C GLU A 162 13.23 -9.55 -3.99
N ALA A 163 13.08 -8.67 -4.99
CA ALA A 163 14.11 -8.36 -5.97
C ALA A 163 15.33 -7.68 -5.32
N ILE A 164 15.11 -6.68 -4.47
CA ILE A 164 16.19 -5.98 -3.75
C ILE A 164 16.97 -6.95 -2.88
N LEU A 165 16.30 -7.82 -2.14
CA LEU A 165 16.93 -8.76 -1.22
C LEU A 165 17.71 -9.86 -1.95
N LYS A 166 17.32 -10.25 -3.18
CA LYS A 166 18.06 -11.21 -4.02
C LYS A 166 19.38 -10.63 -4.53
N THR A 167 19.40 -9.35 -4.90
CA THR A 167 20.59 -8.68 -5.43
C THR A 167 21.57 -8.25 -4.33
N ALA A 168 21.15 -8.24 -3.08
CA ALA A 168 21.95 -7.83 -1.93
C ALA A 168 22.67 -9.02 -1.23
N LYS A 169 22.62 -10.23 -1.82
CA LYS A 169 23.42 -11.38 -1.39
C LYS A 169 24.82 -11.28 -1.98
#